data_768aa0c451afc1f06d6bdcbba328068b
#
_entry.id   768aa0c451afc1f06d6bdcbba328068b
#
_cell.length_a   1.000
_cell.length_b   1.000
_cell.length_c   1.000
_cell.angle_alpha   90.00
_cell.angle_beta   90.00
_cell.angle_gamma   90.00
#
_symmetry.space_group_name_H-M   'P 1'
#
loop_
_entity.id
_entity.type
_entity.pdbx_description
1 polymer ?
#
loop_
_entity_poly.entity_id
_entity_poly.type
_entity_poly.pdbx_seq_one_letter_code
_entity_poly.pdbx_strand_id
1 'polypeptide(L)'
;MAARSRAVHPFAPAARIPIEEWDHSSGDGVSNTEASTALPERIAALDWRGIAAALDAHGCAIVNGLVSPEACAALAASYDVEDAFRSRIVMARHGFGRGEYKYFAYPLPPVVSALRVAMYPPLAGIANHWNEAMGIDVRYPSTLAEYLDRCHRAGQTKPTPLVLRYAEGDYNCMHQDVYGEHLFPIQATVLLAVPGRDFTGGEFVLTEQRPRMQSRVEVVPLDRGDCVIFPVRHRPVRGSRGSYRVTMRHGVSRLRSGHRHTLGIIFHDAR
;
A
#
# COMPACT_ATOMS: atom_id res chain seq x y z
N MET A 1 -10.86 26.98 -39.19
CA MET A 1 -10.17 26.73 -37.91
C MET A 1 -10.31 25.24 -37.55
N ALA A 2 -9.29 24.44 -37.80
CA ALA A 2 -9.33 22.99 -37.58
C ALA A 2 -8.92 22.67 -36.13
N ALA A 3 -9.83 22.08 -35.37
CA ALA A 3 -9.58 21.62 -34.04
C ALA A 3 -8.61 20.41 -34.09
N ARG A 4 -7.41 20.57 -33.59
CA ARG A 4 -6.46 19.46 -33.41
C ARG A 4 -6.99 18.53 -32.32
N SER A 5 -7.50 17.38 -32.76
CA SER A 5 -7.81 16.24 -31.87
C SER A 5 -6.53 15.83 -31.13
N ARG A 6 -6.50 16.03 -29.82
CA ARG A 6 -5.45 15.44 -28.97
C ARG A 6 -5.78 13.96 -28.84
N ALA A 7 -4.90 13.12 -29.37
CA ALA A 7 -4.96 11.68 -29.16
C ALA A 7 -4.96 11.37 -27.66
N VAL A 8 -6.05 10.83 -27.16
CA VAL A 8 -6.14 10.22 -25.84
C VAL A 8 -5.48 8.85 -25.98
N HIS A 9 -4.32 8.64 -25.35
CA HIS A 9 -3.70 7.33 -25.31
C HIS A 9 -4.64 6.34 -24.61
N PRO A 10 -4.84 5.13 -25.19
CA PRO A 10 -5.69 4.12 -24.57
C PRO A 10 -5.09 3.70 -23.23
N PHE A 11 -5.96 3.49 -22.26
CA PHE A 11 -5.62 3.01 -20.91
C PHE A 11 -4.96 1.63 -20.98
N ALA A 12 -3.71 1.55 -20.53
CA ALA A 12 -3.15 0.28 -20.09
C ALA A 12 -3.60 0.02 -18.63
N PRO A 13 -4.02 -1.19 -18.28
CA PRO A 13 -4.35 -1.54 -16.88
C PRO A 13 -3.11 -1.38 -15.99
N ALA A 14 -3.35 -1.26 -14.67
CA ALA A 14 -2.27 -1.19 -13.68
C ALA A 14 -1.22 -2.29 -13.94
N ALA A 15 0.05 -1.90 -14.04
CA ALA A 15 1.11 -2.84 -14.38
C ALA A 15 1.24 -3.90 -13.27
N ARG A 16 1.05 -5.17 -13.65
CA ARG A 16 1.32 -6.32 -12.80
C ARG A 16 2.78 -6.71 -12.99
N ILE A 17 3.50 -6.83 -11.89
CA ILE A 17 4.91 -7.24 -11.88
C ILE A 17 4.93 -8.69 -11.42
N PRO A 18 5.22 -9.65 -12.32
CA PRO A 18 5.33 -11.05 -11.94
C PRO A 18 6.53 -11.23 -11.02
N ILE A 19 6.36 -12.06 -10.00
CA ILE A 19 7.48 -12.71 -9.32
C ILE A 19 7.77 -13.95 -10.16
N GLU A 20 9.04 -14.21 -10.53
CA GLU A 20 9.43 -15.47 -11.20
C GLU A 20 8.87 -16.64 -10.38
N GLU A 21 8.26 -17.61 -11.08
CA GLU A 21 7.52 -18.71 -10.48
C GLU A 21 8.39 -19.44 -9.44
N TRP A 22 8.00 -19.32 -8.20
CA TRP A 22 8.54 -20.15 -7.13
C TRP A 22 7.86 -21.52 -7.25
N ASP A 23 8.65 -22.58 -7.39
CA ASP A 23 8.18 -23.96 -7.41
C ASP A 23 7.47 -24.31 -6.08
N HIS A 24 6.14 -24.42 -6.13
CA HIS A 24 5.29 -24.81 -5.00
C HIS A 24 5.26 -26.35 -4.77
N SER A 25 6.20 -27.11 -5.36
CA SER A 25 6.17 -28.59 -5.33
C SER A 25 6.70 -29.22 -4.02
N SER A 26 7.23 -28.44 -3.09
CA SER A 26 7.63 -28.95 -1.75
C SER A 26 6.55 -28.66 -0.72
N GLY A 27 5.51 -29.51 -0.71
CA GLY A 27 4.45 -29.49 0.31
C GLY A 27 4.90 -30.11 1.61
N ASP A 28 5.70 -29.37 2.41
CA ASP A 28 5.90 -29.64 3.82
C ASP A 28 5.82 -28.29 4.55
N GLY A 29 5.03 -28.25 5.64
CA GLY A 29 4.63 -27.05 6.36
C GLY A 29 5.79 -26.11 6.69
N VAL A 30 6.03 -25.14 5.83
CA VAL A 30 7.00 -24.07 6.04
C VAL A 30 6.53 -23.25 7.26
N SER A 31 7.33 -23.22 8.31
CA SER A 31 7.00 -22.49 9.52
C SER A 31 6.90 -20.98 9.20
N ASN A 32 6.06 -20.24 9.95
CA ASN A 32 5.94 -18.78 9.85
C ASN A 32 7.30 -18.05 9.91
N THR A 33 8.31 -18.69 10.48
CA THR A 33 9.68 -18.18 10.62
C THR A 33 10.45 -18.30 9.30
N GLU A 34 10.30 -19.39 8.55
CA GLU A 34 10.98 -19.60 7.25
C GLU A 34 10.38 -18.70 6.15
N ALA A 35 9.06 -18.53 6.13
CA ALA A 35 8.39 -17.60 5.23
C ALA A 35 8.85 -16.13 5.47
N SER A 36 9.15 -15.76 6.72
CA SER A 36 9.67 -14.43 7.07
C SER A 36 11.13 -14.24 6.66
N THR A 37 11.94 -15.31 6.62
CA THR A 37 13.37 -15.23 6.29
C THR A 37 13.60 -15.06 4.78
N ALA A 38 12.79 -15.68 3.94
CA ALA A 38 12.88 -15.56 2.48
C ALA A 38 12.28 -14.26 1.92
N LEU A 39 11.41 -13.58 2.68
CA LEU A 39 10.69 -12.39 2.21
C LEU A 39 11.61 -11.20 1.87
N PRO A 40 12.64 -10.85 2.64
CA PRO A 40 13.59 -9.79 2.28
C PRO A 40 14.32 -10.05 0.96
N GLU A 41 14.73 -11.28 0.70
CA GLU A 41 15.42 -11.67 -0.53
C GLU A 41 14.46 -11.54 -1.73
N ARG A 42 13.22 -12.00 -1.59
CA ARG A 42 12.17 -11.84 -2.62
C ARG A 42 11.90 -10.37 -2.93
N ILE A 43 11.84 -9.52 -1.92
CA ILE A 43 11.64 -8.07 -2.09
C ILE A 43 12.86 -7.43 -2.77
N ALA A 44 14.07 -7.86 -2.43
CA ALA A 44 15.30 -7.36 -3.06
C ALA A 44 15.39 -7.74 -4.55
N ALA A 45 14.84 -8.90 -4.93
CA ALA A 45 14.82 -9.41 -6.30
C ALA A 45 13.70 -8.80 -7.18
N LEU A 46 12.79 -7.98 -6.63
CA LEU A 46 11.71 -7.35 -7.40
C LEU A 46 12.27 -6.39 -8.47
N ASP A 47 11.56 -6.28 -9.59
CA ASP A 47 11.83 -5.25 -10.60
C ASP A 47 11.43 -3.85 -10.09
N TRP A 48 12.28 -3.27 -9.26
CA TRP A 48 12.06 -1.92 -8.71
C TRP A 48 12.04 -0.82 -9.78
N ARG A 49 12.67 -1.06 -10.96
CA ARG A 49 12.55 -0.14 -12.11
C ARG A 49 11.14 -0.17 -12.69
N GLY A 50 10.59 -1.37 -12.90
CA GLY A 50 9.22 -1.55 -13.36
C GLY A 50 8.21 -1.00 -12.35
N ILE A 51 8.42 -1.23 -11.05
CA ILE A 51 7.61 -0.66 -9.97
C ILE A 51 7.61 0.88 -10.04
N ALA A 52 8.78 1.50 -10.13
CA ALA A 52 8.89 2.95 -10.25
C ALA A 52 8.18 3.48 -11.51
N ALA A 53 8.39 2.84 -12.66
CA ALA A 53 7.72 3.21 -13.91
C ALA A 53 6.19 3.08 -13.83
N ALA A 54 5.68 2.02 -13.18
CA ALA A 54 4.24 1.83 -12.96
C ALA A 54 3.65 2.90 -12.03
N LEU A 55 4.35 3.21 -10.94
CA LEU A 55 3.98 4.29 -10.02
C LEU A 55 3.92 5.65 -10.73
N ASP A 56 4.89 5.94 -11.61
CA ASP A 56 4.92 7.18 -12.39
C ASP A 56 3.81 7.24 -13.46
N ALA A 57 3.49 6.11 -14.09
CA ALA A 57 2.51 6.05 -15.17
C ALA A 57 1.06 6.01 -14.65
N HIS A 58 0.81 5.13 -13.67
CA HIS A 58 -0.54 4.75 -13.22
C HIS A 58 -0.89 5.24 -11.82
N GLY A 59 0.11 5.57 -10.99
CA GLY A 59 -0.09 5.89 -9.58
C GLY A 59 -0.21 4.66 -8.69
N CYS A 60 0.03 3.47 -9.20
CA CYS A 60 0.16 2.25 -8.43
C CYS A 60 1.00 1.21 -9.16
N ALA A 61 1.55 0.27 -8.39
CA ALA A 61 2.20 -0.95 -8.90
C ALA A 61 1.70 -2.14 -8.10
N ILE A 62 1.44 -3.27 -8.77
CA ILE A 62 0.99 -4.51 -8.14
C ILE A 62 2.14 -5.51 -8.18
N VAL A 63 2.50 -6.05 -7.02
CA VAL A 63 3.42 -7.17 -6.86
C VAL A 63 2.59 -8.41 -6.55
N ASN A 64 2.53 -9.35 -7.49
CA ASN A 64 1.69 -10.53 -7.36
C ASN A 64 2.27 -11.50 -6.33
N GLY A 65 1.41 -12.06 -5.47
CA GLY A 65 1.75 -13.13 -4.54
C GLY A 65 2.94 -12.82 -3.63
N LEU A 66 3.17 -11.55 -3.26
CA LEU A 66 4.31 -11.15 -2.42
C LEU A 66 4.29 -11.86 -1.07
N VAL A 67 3.11 -12.05 -0.48
CA VAL A 67 2.92 -12.73 0.80
C VAL A 67 2.26 -14.08 0.56
N SER A 68 2.81 -15.15 1.15
CA SER A 68 2.28 -16.50 0.96
C SER A 68 0.85 -16.65 1.50
N PRO A 69 0.06 -17.60 0.97
CA PRO A 69 -1.27 -17.89 1.46
C PRO A 69 -1.33 -18.19 2.97
N GLU A 70 -0.35 -18.90 3.49
CA GLU A 70 -0.24 -19.27 4.90
C GLU A 70 0.01 -18.04 5.78
N ALA A 71 0.94 -17.16 5.36
CA ALA A 71 1.22 -15.91 6.05
C ALA A 71 0.00 -14.96 6.00
N CYS A 72 -0.73 -14.91 4.88
CA CYS A 72 -1.97 -14.17 4.76
C CYS A 72 -3.03 -14.67 5.75
N ALA A 73 -3.20 -16.00 5.86
CA ALA A 73 -4.16 -16.59 6.78
C ALA A 73 -3.78 -16.31 8.25
N ALA A 74 -2.50 -16.43 8.59
CA ALA A 74 -2.00 -16.12 9.93
C ALA A 74 -2.20 -14.65 10.31
N LEU A 75 -1.91 -13.72 9.38
CA LEU A 75 -2.13 -12.28 9.59
C LEU A 75 -3.62 -11.94 9.75
N ALA A 76 -4.51 -12.55 8.95
CA ALA A 76 -5.94 -12.35 9.09
C ALA A 76 -6.46 -12.88 10.43
N ALA A 77 -6.01 -14.08 10.85
CA ALA A 77 -6.38 -14.68 12.14
C ALA A 77 -5.84 -13.89 13.34
N SER A 78 -4.70 -13.20 13.19
CA SER A 78 -4.14 -12.36 14.26
C SER A 78 -5.04 -11.19 14.65
N TYR A 79 -6.03 -10.84 13.81
CA TYR A 79 -6.95 -9.75 14.10
C TYR A 79 -7.72 -9.91 15.43
N ASP A 80 -7.97 -11.14 15.83
CA ASP A 80 -8.70 -11.45 17.07
C ASP A 80 -7.78 -11.61 18.30
N VAL A 81 -6.46 -11.43 18.13
CA VAL A 81 -5.46 -11.47 19.23
C VAL A 81 -5.27 -10.02 19.75
N GLU A 82 -5.93 -9.68 20.86
CA GLU A 82 -5.95 -8.30 21.38
C GLU A 82 -4.56 -7.73 21.67
N ASP A 83 -3.66 -8.51 22.26
CA ASP A 83 -2.33 -8.07 22.69
C ASP A 83 -1.38 -7.73 21.51
N ALA A 84 -1.73 -8.16 20.29
CA ALA A 84 -0.97 -7.82 19.09
C ALA A 84 -1.15 -6.34 18.66
N PHE A 85 -2.16 -5.65 19.19
CA PHE A 85 -2.58 -4.35 18.72
C PHE A 85 -2.58 -3.28 19.82
N ARG A 86 -2.14 -2.07 19.45
CA ARG A 86 -2.16 -0.91 20.36
C ARG A 86 -3.48 -0.16 20.38
N SER A 87 -4.28 -0.29 19.32
CA SER A 87 -5.56 0.42 19.22
C SER A 87 -6.46 -0.19 18.15
N ARG A 88 -7.77 -0.04 18.35
CA ARG A 88 -8.83 -0.40 17.41
C ARG A 88 -9.63 0.85 17.04
N ILE A 89 -9.88 1.03 15.74
CA ILE A 89 -10.66 2.13 15.20
C ILE A 89 -11.91 1.57 14.50
N VAL A 90 -13.07 2.05 14.90
CA VAL A 90 -14.35 1.79 14.23
C VAL A 90 -14.62 2.96 13.28
N MET A 91 -14.51 2.73 11.97
CA MET A 91 -14.51 3.78 10.94
C MET A 91 -15.76 4.67 10.98
N ALA A 92 -16.93 4.09 11.26
CA ALA A 92 -18.20 4.82 11.31
C ALA A 92 -18.22 5.95 12.36
N ARG A 93 -17.42 5.83 13.43
CA ARG A 93 -17.33 6.86 14.48
C ARG A 93 -16.56 8.10 14.05
N HIS A 94 -15.81 8.00 12.95
CA HIS A 94 -14.91 9.06 12.46
C HIS A 94 -15.28 9.57 11.06
N GLY A 95 -16.36 9.06 10.46
CA GLY A 95 -16.72 9.41 9.09
C GLY A 95 -15.80 8.82 8.03
N PHE A 96 -14.99 7.81 8.37
CA PHE A 96 -14.02 7.18 7.44
C PHE A 96 -14.67 6.13 6.52
N GLY A 97 -15.92 5.79 6.75
CA GLY A 97 -16.66 4.73 6.08
C GLY A 97 -17.27 3.77 7.09
N ARG A 98 -17.33 2.48 6.75
CA ARG A 98 -17.79 1.39 7.63
C ARG A 98 -16.75 0.28 7.62
N GLY A 99 -16.67 -0.46 8.71
CA GLY A 99 -15.64 -1.44 8.99
C GLY A 99 -14.74 -0.98 10.13
N GLU A 100 -13.68 -1.69 10.34
CA GLU A 100 -12.76 -1.42 11.43
C GLU A 100 -11.32 -1.80 11.07
N TYR A 101 -10.38 -1.22 11.82
CA TYR A 101 -8.97 -1.61 11.72
C TYR A 101 -8.28 -1.52 13.06
N LYS A 102 -7.20 -2.29 13.18
CA LYS A 102 -6.34 -2.32 14.36
C LYS A 102 -4.90 -2.00 13.97
N TYR A 103 -4.28 -1.05 14.66
CA TYR A 103 -2.85 -0.79 14.54
C TYR A 103 -2.06 -1.78 15.39
N PHE A 104 -1.04 -2.40 14.82
CA PHE A 104 -0.15 -3.26 15.59
C PHE A 104 0.55 -2.51 16.73
N ALA A 105 0.88 -3.25 17.80
CA ALA A 105 1.82 -2.80 18.82
C ALA A 105 3.26 -3.16 18.42
N TYR A 106 4.25 -2.55 19.04
CA TYR A 106 5.62 -3.07 19.01
C TYR A 106 5.79 -4.18 20.05
N PRO A 107 6.55 -5.27 19.77
CA PRO A 107 7.21 -5.55 18.49
C PRO A 107 6.21 -5.96 17.40
N LEU A 108 6.47 -5.54 16.14
CA LEU A 108 5.65 -5.92 15.00
C LEU A 108 5.77 -7.43 14.72
N PRO A 109 4.71 -8.08 14.19
CA PRO A 109 4.83 -9.44 13.68
C PRO A 109 6.00 -9.57 12.68
N PRO A 110 6.74 -10.69 12.67
CA PRO A 110 7.96 -10.85 11.85
C PRO A 110 7.74 -10.52 10.36
N VAL A 111 6.65 -11.00 9.76
CA VAL A 111 6.30 -10.73 8.36
C VAL A 111 6.05 -9.23 8.12
N VAL A 112 5.35 -8.55 9.03
CA VAL A 112 5.07 -7.10 8.93
C VAL A 112 6.36 -6.29 9.04
N SER A 113 7.24 -6.67 9.98
CA SER A 113 8.55 -6.05 10.14
C SER A 113 9.43 -6.27 8.91
N ALA A 114 9.49 -7.49 8.37
CA ALA A 114 10.26 -7.82 7.18
C ALA A 114 9.80 -7.03 5.95
N LEU A 115 8.49 -6.95 5.69
CA LEU A 115 7.91 -6.13 4.62
C LEU A 115 8.32 -4.65 4.79
N ARG A 116 8.14 -4.09 5.97
CA ARG A 116 8.41 -2.68 6.25
C ARG A 116 9.89 -2.34 6.07
N VAL A 117 10.78 -3.19 6.59
CA VAL A 117 12.23 -2.97 6.49
C VAL A 117 12.75 -3.14 5.07
N ALA A 118 12.35 -4.23 4.37
CA ALA A 118 12.89 -4.55 3.06
C ALA A 118 12.34 -3.67 1.94
N MET A 119 11.09 -3.21 2.02
CA MET A 119 10.49 -2.32 1.00
C MET A 119 10.95 -0.87 1.13
N TYR A 120 11.33 -0.42 2.32
CA TYR A 120 11.64 0.99 2.57
C TYR A 120 12.80 1.55 1.71
N PRO A 121 13.98 0.91 1.61
CA PRO A 121 15.12 1.49 0.89
C PRO A 121 14.81 1.82 -0.58
N PRO A 122 14.28 0.90 -1.40
CA PRO A 122 13.95 1.24 -2.79
C PRO A 122 12.80 2.26 -2.89
N LEU A 123 11.80 2.20 -1.99
CA LEU A 123 10.73 3.20 -1.95
C LEU A 123 11.22 4.59 -1.53
N ALA A 124 12.23 4.68 -0.65
CA ALA A 124 12.87 5.94 -0.29
C ALA A 124 13.59 6.57 -1.50
N GLY A 125 14.20 5.76 -2.35
CA GLY A 125 14.77 6.21 -3.63
C GLY A 125 13.72 6.83 -4.55
N ILE A 126 12.58 6.15 -4.74
CA ILE A 126 11.45 6.64 -5.54
C ILE A 126 10.88 7.92 -4.92
N ALA A 127 10.65 7.94 -3.61
CA ALA A 127 10.12 9.10 -2.89
C ALA A 127 11.03 10.34 -3.01
N ASN A 128 12.35 10.15 -2.94
CA ASN A 128 13.33 11.22 -3.11
C ASN A 128 13.32 11.78 -4.54
N HIS A 129 13.25 10.90 -5.55
CA HIS A 129 13.10 11.30 -6.94
C HIS A 129 11.80 12.09 -7.17
N TRP A 130 10.70 11.66 -6.58
CA TRP A 130 9.42 12.37 -6.65
C TRP A 130 9.49 13.76 -6.00
N ASN A 131 10.10 13.84 -4.82
CA ASN A 131 10.27 15.12 -4.13
C ASN A 131 11.10 16.09 -4.95
N GLU A 132 12.19 15.62 -5.58
CA GLU A 132 13.00 16.42 -6.48
C GLU A 132 12.16 16.92 -7.68
N ALA A 133 11.44 16.02 -8.35
CA ALA A 133 10.59 16.35 -9.49
C ALA A 133 9.46 17.33 -9.15
N MET A 134 9.04 17.38 -7.88
CA MET A 134 7.99 18.29 -7.37
C MET A 134 8.55 19.56 -6.71
N GLY A 135 9.87 19.75 -6.65
CA GLY A 135 10.51 20.88 -5.97
C GLY A 135 10.32 20.86 -4.44
N ILE A 136 10.31 19.67 -3.83
CA ILE A 136 10.18 19.48 -2.38
C ILE A 136 11.57 19.15 -1.81
N ASP A 137 12.04 19.91 -0.81
CA ASP A 137 13.38 19.77 -0.24
C ASP A 137 13.53 18.56 0.71
N VAL A 138 12.43 17.96 1.15
CA VAL A 138 12.48 16.80 2.05
C VAL A 138 13.16 15.61 1.36
N ARG A 139 14.14 15.03 2.06
CA ARG A 139 14.83 13.80 1.63
C ARG A 139 14.71 12.73 2.71
N TYR A 140 14.44 11.52 2.26
CA TYR A 140 14.33 10.34 3.10
C TYR A 140 15.67 9.62 3.18
N PRO A 141 16.10 9.18 4.38
CA PRO A 141 17.34 8.42 4.53
C PRO A 141 17.24 7.06 3.85
N SER A 142 18.39 6.39 3.68
CA SER A 142 18.48 5.12 2.96
C SER A 142 17.91 3.93 3.74
N THR A 143 17.79 4.02 5.06
CA THR A 143 17.29 2.94 5.92
C THR A 143 16.04 3.35 6.68
N LEU A 144 15.17 2.36 6.93
CA LEU A 144 13.98 2.57 7.76
C LEU A 144 14.37 2.98 9.18
N ALA A 145 15.43 2.41 9.74
CA ALA A 145 15.89 2.71 11.10
C ALA A 145 16.20 4.21 11.28
N GLU A 146 16.98 4.80 10.36
CA GLU A 146 17.28 6.23 10.38
C GLU A 146 16.02 7.10 10.21
N TYR A 147 15.07 6.62 9.40
CA TYR A 147 13.81 7.34 9.21
C TYR A 147 12.91 7.27 10.45
N LEU A 148 12.79 6.11 11.07
CA LEU A 148 12.04 5.96 12.34
C LEU A 148 12.69 6.76 13.48
N ASP A 149 14.01 6.81 13.54
CA ASP A 149 14.73 7.65 14.50
C ASP A 149 14.37 9.15 14.31
N ARG A 150 14.24 9.62 13.06
CA ARG A 150 13.74 10.97 12.78
C ARG A 150 12.29 11.15 13.25
N CYS A 151 11.41 10.18 13.01
CA CYS A 151 10.03 10.19 13.47
C CYS A 151 9.96 10.24 15.01
N HIS A 152 10.75 9.39 15.69
CA HIS A 152 10.76 9.29 17.14
C HIS A 152 11.25 10.57 17.82
N ARG A 153 12.26 11.24 17.26
CA ARG A 153 12.71 12.56 17.74
C ARG A 153 11.64 13.64 17.63
N ALA A 154 10.70 13.51 16.69
CA ALA A 154 9.54 14.39 16.57
C ALA A 154 8.32 13.93 17.40
N GLY A 155 8.47 12.92 18.25
CA GLY A 155 7.41 12.36 19.08
C GLY A 155 6.44 11.41 18.35
N GLN A 156 6.76 10.99 17.12
CA GLN A 156 6.03 9.98 16.37
C GLN A 156 6.59 8.60 16.69
N THR A 157 6.13 7.97 17.77
CA THR A 157 6.68 6.72 18.32
C THR A 157 5.75 5.52 18.21
N LYS A 158 4.50 5.74 17.77
CA LYS A 158 3.49 4.68 17.71
C LYS A 158 3.50 4.00 16.35
N PRO A 159 3.67 2.67 16.26
CA PRO A 159 3.70 1.95 14.99
C PRO A 159 2.40 2.13 14.21
N THR A 160 2.52 2.22 12.90
CA THR A 160 1.40 2.49 12.00
C THR A 160 0.98 1.34 11.09
N PRO A 161 1.72 0.23 10.94
CA PRO A 161 1.17 -0.93 10.25
C PRO A 161 -0.12 -1.41 10.92
N LEU A 162 -1.10 -1.83 10.10
CA LEU A 162 -2.45 -2.10 10.56
C LEU A 162 -3.09 -3.26 9.78
N VAL A 163 -4.05 -3.93 10.40
CA VAL A 163 -4.94 -4.85 9.71
C VAL A 163 -6.34 -4.24 9.67
N LEU A 164 -6.94 -4.21 8.48
CA LEU A 164 -8.30 -3.75 8.25
C LEU A 164 -9.20 -4.96 8.09
N ARG A 165 -10.39 -4.90 8.68
CA ARG A 165 -11.45 -5.89 8.57
C ARG A 165 -12.74 -5.25 8.10
N TYR A 166 -13.33 -5.85 7.07
CA TYR A 166 -14.61 -5.44 6.50
C TYR A 166 -15.55 -6.62 6.43
N ALA A 167 -16.83 -6.38 6.70
CA ALA A 167 -17.94 -7.30 6.52
C ALA A 167 -18.88 -6.78 5.42
N GLU A 168 -19.94 -7.53 5.11
CA GLU A 168 -20.94 -7.11 4.15
C GLU A 168 -21.49 -5.70 4.44
N GLY A 169 -21.56 -4.87 3.42
CA GLY A 169 -21.99 -3.48 3.48
C GLY A 169 -20.92 -2.49 3.91
N ASP A 170 -19.74 -2.95 4.36
CA ASP A 170 -18.63 -2.09 4.75
C ASP A 170 -17.86 -1.53 3.54
N TYR A 171 -17.23 -0.39 3.73
CA TYR A 171 -16.44 0.33 2.72
C TYR A 171 -15.47 1.30 3.40
N ASN A 172 -14.47 1.78 2.66
CA ASN A 172 -13.61 2.86 3.12
C ASN A 172 -13.73 4.06 2.17
N CYS A 173 -14.07 5.23 2.73
CA CYS A 173 -14.16 6.47 1.96
C CYS A 173 -12.83 6.82 1.30
N MET A 174 -12.89 7.54 0.18
CA MET A 174 -11.69 8.02 -0.52
C MET A 174 -10.94 9.04 0.35
N HIS A 175 -9.75 8.69 0.81
CA HIS A 175 -8.98 9.47 1.79
C HIS A 175 -7.49 9.53 1.45
N GLN A 176 -6.75 10.19 2.29
CA GLN A 176 -5.29 10.32 2.30
C GLN A 176 -4.82 10.10 3.73
N ASP A 177 -3.83 9.24 3.95
CA ASP A 177 -3.24 9.02 5.28
C ASP A 177 -2.20 10.09 5.59
N VAL A 178 -2.67 11.31 5.86
CA VAL A 178 -1.83 12.47 6.14
C VAL A 178 -1.91 12.82 7.61
N TYR A 179 -0.99 12.27 8.40
CA TYR A 179 -0.89 12.56 9.83
C TYR A 179 0.58 12.55 10.29
N GLY A 180 0.88 13.39 11.28
CA GLY A 180 2.24 13.57 11.78
C GLY A 180 3.05 14.61 10.99
N GLU A 181 4.21 14.98 11.53
CA GLU A 181 5.14 15.93 10.94
C GLU A 181 5.98 15.27 9.82
N HIS A 182 6.43 14.04 10.09
CA HIS A 182 7.17 13.22 9.14
C HIS A 182 6.24 12.23 8.47
N LEU A 183 5.91 12.51 7.22
CA LEU A 183 5.07 11.67 6.37
C LEU A 183 5.93 10.99 5.31
N PHE A 184 5.88 9.66 5.20
CA PHE A 184 6.44 8.96 4.04
C PHE A 184 5.38 8.93 2.92
N PRO A 185 5.71 9.32 1.68
CA PRO A 185 4.70 9.62 0.65
C PRO A 185 4.16 8.39 -0.09
N ILE A 186 4.70 7.22 0.17
CA ILE A 186 4.31 5.96 -0.47
C ILE A 186 3.95 4.95 0.62
N GLN A 187 2.92 4.17 0.39
CA GLN A 187 2.53 3.07 1.26
C GLN A 187 2.19 1.82 0.45
N ALA A 188 2.03 0.70 1.13
CA ALA A 188 1.67 -0.57 0.51
C ALA A 188 0.50 -1.22 1.24
N THR A 189 -0.29 -2.01 0.51
CA THR A 189 -1.39 -2.79 1.08
C THR A 189 -1.37 -4.19 0.50
N VAL A 190 -1.48 -5.21 1.35
CA VAL A 190 -1.57 -6.63 0.96
C VAL A 190 -2.99 -7.13 1.17
N LEU A 191 -3.58 -7.77 0.17
CA LEU A 191 -4.87 -8.44 0.31
C LEU A 191 -4.68 -9.80 0.98
N LEU A 192 -5.36 -10.03 2.11
CA LEU A 192 -5.22 -11.26 2.92
C LEU A 192 -6.32 -12.29 2.64
N ALA A 193 -7.41 -11.90 1.98
CA ALA A 193 -8.58 -12.71 1.70
C ALA A 193 -8.68 -13.05 0.21
N VAL A 194 -9.42 -14.09 -0.16
CA VAL A 194 -9.59 -14.56 -1.55
C VAL A 194 -10.85 -13.95 -2.16
N PRO A 195 -10.72 -13.10 -3.20
CA PRO A 195 -11.88 -12.58 -3.94
C PRO A 195 -12.72 -13.70 -4.54
N GLY A 196 -14.04 -13.53 -4.51
CA GLY A 196 -15.00 -14.51 -5.04
C GLY A 196 -15.27 -15.70 -4.12
N ARG A 197 -14.37 -16.01 -3.17
CA ARG A 197 -14.54 -17.07 -2.18
C ARG A 197 -14.88 -16.50 -0.79
N ASP A 198 -14.03 -15.61 -0.28
CA ASP A 198 -14.16 -15.07 1.08
C ASP A 198 -15.03 -13.82 1.10
N PHE A 199 -15.08 -13.08 -0.02
CA PHE A 199 -15.87 -11.85 -0.18
C PHE A 199 -16.14 -11.53 -1.65
N THR A 200 -17.14 -10.65 -1.90
CA THR A 200 -17.37 -10.01 -3.20
C THR A 200 -17.56 -8.51 -3.05
N GLY A 201 -17.28 -7.72 -4.10
CA GLY A 201 -17.12 -6.27 -3.99
C GLY A 201 -15.84 -5.92 -3.25
N GLY A 202 -15.79 -4.78 -2.61
CA GLY A 202 -14.64 -4.40 -1.78
C GLY A 202 -13.35 -4.19 -2.57
N GLU A 203 -13.46 -3.75 -3.80
CA GLU A 203 -12.32 -3.44 -4.67
C GLU A 203 -11.47 -2.33 -4.05
N PHE A 204 -10.14 -2.45 -4.16
CA PHE A 204 -9.23 -1.35 -3.85
C PHE A 204 -9.31 -0.31 -4.97
N VAL A 205 -9.56 0.93 -4.60
CA VAL A 205 -9.82 2.03 -5.53
C VAL A 205 -8.88 3.19 -5.28
N LEU A 206 -8.32 3.71 -6.36
CA LEU A 206 -7.55 4.96 -6.36
C LEU A 206 -8.30 6.04 -7.15
N THR A 207 -8.15 7.29 -6.73
CA THR A 207 -8.51 8.43 -7.58
C THR A 207 -7.31 9.33 -7.80
N GLU A 208 -7.17 9.80 -9.04
CA GLU A 208 -6.20 10.82 -9.43
C GLU A 208 -6.92 12.11 -9.80
N GLN A 209 -6.56 13.19 -9.14
CA GLN A 209 -7.04 14.54 -9.45
C GLN A 209 -5.91 15.37 -10.03
N ARG A 210 -6.00 15.66 -11.32
CA ARG A 210 -5.12 16.62 -12.01
C ARG A 210 -5.65 18.05 -11.85
N PRO A 211 -4.78 19.08 -11.87
CA PRO A 211 -5.23 20.45 -11.82
C PRO A 211 -6.23 20.76 -12.95
N ARG A 212 -7.38 21.35 -12.60
CA ARG A 212 -8.45 21.79 -13.52
C ARG A 212 -9.09 20.67 -14.36
N MET A 213 -9.02 19.42 -13.90
CA MET A 213 -9.64 18.27 -14.56
C MET A 213 -10.56 17.54 -13.58
N GLN A 214 -11.47 16.71 -14.11
CA GLN A 214 -12.25 15.76 -13.33
C GLN A 214 -11.33 14.67 -12.75
N SER A 215 -11.74 14.09 -11.63
CA SER A 215 -11.03 12.97 -11.01
C SER A 215 -11.16 11.72 -11.88
N ARG A 216 -10.06 11.02 -12.05
CA ARG A 216 -10.02 9.70 -12.67
C ARG A 216 -10.02 8.63 -11.58
N VAL A 217 -10.77 7.57 -11.81
CA VAL A 217 -10.80 6.39 -10.94
C VAL A 217 -9.95 5.28 -11.53
N GLU A 218 -9.21 4.57 -10.69
CA GLU A 218 -8.53 3.32 -11.01
C GLU A 218 -9.02 2.25 -10.04
N VAL A 219 -9.55 1.14 -10.56
CA VAL A 219 -9.90 -0.05 -9.78
C VAL A 219 -8.73 -1.01 -9.87
N VAL A 220 -8.12 -1.33 -8.74
CA VAL A 220 -6.92 -2.16 -8.66
C VAL A 220 -7.32 -3.60 -8.33
N PRO A 221 -7.26 -4.53 -9.30
CA PRO A 221 -7.58 -5.93 -9.04
C PRO A 221 -6.46 -6.58 -8.25
N LEU A 222 -6.78 -7.16 -7.11
CA LEU A 222 -5.84 -7.85 -6.24
C LEU A 222 -6.35 -9.27 -5.97
N ASP A 223 -5.43 -10.23 -5.98
CA ASP A 223 -5.63 -11.57 -5.45
C ASP A 223 -5.01 -11.70 -4.05
N ARG A 224 -5.30 -12.79 -3.32
CA ARG A 224 -4.71 -13.03 -2.01
C ARG A 224 -3.19 -13.09 -2.08
N GLY A 225 -2.52 -12.31 -1.23
CA GLY A 225 -1.07 -12.20 -1.20
C GLY A 225 -0.50 -11.12 -2.12
N ASP A 226 -1.30 -10.56 -3.03
CA ASP A 226 -0.88 -9.44 -3.86
C ASP A 226 -0.67 -8.19 -2.99
N CYS A 227 0.39 -7.46 -3.32
CA CYS A 227 0.73 -6.19 -2.70
C CYS A 227 0.57 -5.05 -3.71
N VAL A 228 -0.27 -4.08 -3.40
CA VAL A 228 -0.32 -2.81 -4.14
C VAL A 228 0.50 -1.75 -3.43
N ILE A 229 1.37 -1.08 -4.19
CA ILE A 229 2.19 0.07 -3.76
C ILE A 229 1.59 1.31 -4.40
N PHE A 230 1.38 2.39 -3.63
CA PHE A 230 0.70 3.59 -4.11
C PHE A 230 1.07 4.83 -3.30
N PRO A 231 0.90 6.07 -3.87
CA PRO A 231 1.16 7.31 -3.17
C PRO A 231 0.05 7.63 -2.16
N VAL A 232 0.46 8.10 -0.99
CA VAL A 232 -0.44 8.55 0.08
C VAL A 232 -1.27 9.76 -0.35
N ARG A 233 -0.61 10.73 -1.00
CA ARG A 233 -1.25 12.04 -1.28
C ARG A 233 -0.91 12.59 -2.66
N HIS A 234 0.36 12.71 -2.99
CA HIS A 234 0.82 13.35 -4.21
C HIS A 234 1.83 12.50 -4.94
N ARG A 235 1.81 12.59 -6.27
CA ARG A 235 2.89 12.10 -7.14
C ARG A 235 3.18 13.12 -8.24
N PRO A 236 4.39 13.14 -8.82
CA PRO A 236 4.67 13.94 -10.00
C PRO A 236 4.04 13.28 -11.25
N VAL A 237 3.64 14.12 -12.18
CA VAL A 237 3.28 13.69 -13.54
C VAL A 237 4.06 14.55 -14.51
N ARG A 238 4.71 13.91 -15.49
CA ARG A 238 5.46 14.63 -16.52
C ARG A 238 4.53 15.32 -17.50
N GLY A 239 4.66 16.62 -17.62
CA GLY A 239 3.96 17.46 -18.59
C GLY A 239 4.90 17.98 -19.67
N SER A 240 4.39 18.79 -20.58
CA SER A 240 5.18 19.41 -21.68
C SER A 240 6.21 20.45 -21.20
N ARG A 241 6.04 21.00 -19.99
CA ARG A 241 6.89 22.06 -19.42
C ARG A 241 7.56 21.66 -18.12
N GLY A 242 7.77 20.35 -17.87
CA GLY A 242 8.28 19.81 -16.62
C GLY A 242 7.24 18.98 -15.86
N SER A 243 7.56 18.63 -14.62
CA SER A 243 6.65 17.85 -13.78
C SER A 243 5.65 18.74 -13.05
N TYR A 244 4.43 18.24 -12.87
CA TYR A 244 3.40 18.87 -12.05
C TYR A 244 2.83 17.86 -11.06
N ARG A 245 2.28 18.36 -9.96
CA ARG A 245 1.73 17.56 -8.88
C ARG A 245 0.29 17.16 -9.17
N VAL A 246 -0.03 15.89 -8.98
CA VAL A 246 -1.42 15.40 -8.94
C VAL A 246 -1.77 14.92 -7.55
N THR A 247 -3.04 15.00 -7.19
CA THR A 247 -3.55 14.55 -5.90
C THR A 247 -4.13 13.15 -6.05
N MET A 248 -3.67 12.25 -5.20
CA MET A 248 -4.16 10.86 -5.12
C MET A 248 -5.00 10.69 -3.85
N ARG A 249 -6.02 9.84 -3.94
CA ARG A 249 -6.77 9.29 -2.80
C ARG A 249 -6.96 7.81 -3.02
N HIS A 250 -7.11 7.07 -1.94
CA HIS A 250 -7.42 5.65 -1.99
C HIS A 250 -8.61 5.32 -1.08
N GLY A 251 -9.22 4.17 -1.33
CA GLY A 251 -10.36 3.68 -0.57
C GLY A 251 -10.70 2.25 -0.96
N VAL A 252 -11.80 1.76 -0.39
CA VAL A 252 -12.33 0.42 -0.67
C VAL A 252 -13.80 0.56 -1.00
N SER A 253 -14.23 -0.01 -2.13
CA SER A 253 -15.62 -0.03 -2.54
C SER A 253 -16.45 -0.86 -1.55
N ARG A 254 -17.78 -0.75 -1.61
CA ARG A 254 -18.65 -1.48 -0.71
C ARG A 254 -18.51 -3.00 -0.92
N LEU A 255 -18.26 -3.75 0.17
CA LEU A 255 -18.39 -5.20 0.18
C LEU A 255 -19.85 -5.58 -0.07
N ARG A 256 -20.06 -6.55 -0.93
CA ARG A 256 -21.39 -7.08 -1.28
C ARG A 256 -21.72 -8.32 -0.47
N SER A 257 -20.71 -9.11 -0.11
CA SER A 257 -20.86 -10.30 0.73
C SER A 257 -19.53 -10.68 1.38
N GLY A 258 -19.60 -11.44 2.48
CA GLY A 258 -18.44 -12.08 3.12
C GLY A 258 -17.59 -11.17 3.98
N HIS A 259 -16.31 -11.55 4.14
CA HIS A 259 -15.35 -10.84 4.98
C HIS A 259 -14.04 -10.61 4.23
N ARG A 260 -13.53 -9.37 4.29
CA ARG A 260 -12.30 -8.96 3.64
C ARG A 260 -11.29 -8.46 4.67
N HIS A 261 -10.07 -9.00 4.62
CA HIS A 261 -8.95 -8.53 5.44
C HIS A 261 -7.83 -8.00 4.56
N THR A 262 -7.19 -6.92 5.00
CA THR A 262 -6.00 -6.35 4.36
C THR A 262 -4.99 -5.91 5.40
N LEU A 263 -3.70 -6.05 5.04
CA LEU A 263 -2.58 -5.51 5.79
C LEU A 263 -2.14 -4.20 5.16
N GLY A 264 -2.13 -3.11 5.92
CA GLY A 264 -1.55 -1.83 5.51
C GLY A 264 -0.12 -1.69 6.05
N ILE A 265 0.80 -1.32 5.17
CA ILE A 265 2.21 -1.04 5.49
C ILE A 265 2.47 0.44 5.30
N ILE A 266 2.53 1.15 6.41
CA ILE A 266 2.90 2.57 6.49
C ILE A 266 4.31 2.65 7.08
N PHE A 267 5.16 3.51 6.52
CA PHE A 267 6.59 3.51 6.84
C PHE A 267 6.99 4.52 7.93
N HIS A 268 6.19 5.54 8.20
CA HIS A 268 6.38 6.44 9.35
C HIS A 268 5.59 5.96 10.56
N ASP A 269 6.03 6.34 11.75
CA ASP A 269 5.26 6.15 12.98
C ASP A 269 4.37 7.37 13.27
N ALA A 270 3.32 7.19 14.08
CA ALA A 270 2.39 8.23 14.50
C ALA A 270 2.73 8.77 15.91
N ARG A 271 2.11 9.88 16.28
CA ARG A 271 2.15 10.44 17.66
C ARG A 271 1.31 9.64 18.63
#